data_71836e64ca04a9b517b590c4c2880537
#
_entry.id   71836e64ca04a9b517b590c4c2880537
#
_cell.length_a   1.000
_cell.length_b   1.000
_cell.length_c   1.000
_cell.angle_alpha   90.00
_cell.angle_beta   90.00
_cell.angle_gamma   90.00
#
_symmetry.space_group_name_H-M   'P 1'
#
loop_
_entity.id
_entity.type
_entity.pdbx_description
1 polymer ?
#
loop_
_entity_poly.entity_id
_entity_poly.type
_entity_poly.pdbx_seq_one_letter_code
_entity_poly.pdbx_strand_id
1 'polypeptide(L)'
;MDFTALRYFSETANSRSIRAASERLHVSPSAISRQIAKLEHELRASIFDRDAQGMRLTAAGELLQSRVEGMMREFARTKSHIAALQNLQAGTVDVYTFQAAIEGFITPVLSDYHKQFPNVLFNIIASSTDETIKALANGVAEIGLVLNPPVRDTILSTEIFRDTIVAAVAPNHPLASRKDVSLKEIAPFPLILAVPAFGLRQQVDKAFDRHGINPKVFCVTNSMSLLKGIAGLDHQCTLLPRSSVEKEVADGLLSTIAVGEFADDPMLCCACVRKGGSLSPAAKVFLDAIINHCRRYR
;
A
#
# COMPACT_ATOMS: atom_id res chain seq x y z
N MET A 1 2.38 27.20 -20.44
CA MET A 1 1.64 25.94 -20.17
C MET A 1 0.46 26.25 -19.27
N ASP A 2 -0.78 25.90 -19.69
CA ASP A 2 -2.03 26.23 -19.01
C ASP A 2 -2.52 24.98 -18.23
N PHE A 3 -3.00 25.18 -17.00
CA PHE A 3 -3.55 24.11 -16.15
C PHE A 3 -4.73 23.37 -16.82
N THR A 4 -5.55 24.10 -17.58
CA THR A 4 -6.65 23.54 -18.36
C THR A 4 -6.13 22.56 -19.42
N ALA A 5 -5.05 22.92 -20.13
CA ALA A 5 -4.43 22.04 -21.12
C ALA A 5 -3.89 20.75 -20.50
N LEU A 6 -3.26 20.84 -19.34
CA LEU A 6 -2.76 19.67 -18.58
C LEU A 6 -3.91 18.77 -18.12
N ARG A 7 -5.01 19.34 -17.65
CA ARG A 7 -6.20 18.59 -17.26
C ARG A 7 -6.82 17.86 -18.46
N TYR A 8 -6.93 18.52 -19.63
CA TYR A 8 -7.46 17.90 -20.84
C TYR A 8 -6.54 16.79 -21.35
N PHE A 9 -5.24 17.00 -21.31
CA PHE A 9 -4.24 16.00 -21.63
C PHE A 9 -4.40 14.76 -20.74
N SER A 10 -4.41 14.94 -19.40
CA SER A 10 -4.50 13.84 -18.44
C SER A 10 -5.81 13.04 -18.62
N GLU A 11 -6.96 13.70 -18.81
CA GLU A 11 -8.22 13.00 -19.03
C GLU A 11 -8.24 12.26 -20.38
N THR A 12 -7.62 12.82 -21.42
CA THR A 12 -7.50 12.14 -22.72
C THR A 12 -6.60 10.91 -22.62
N ALA A 13 -5.51 10.97 -21.87
CA ALA A 13 -4.63 9.85 -21.60
C ALA A 13 -5.35 8.71 -20.87
N ASN A 14 -6.11 9.03 -19.83
CA ASN A 14 -6.84 8.07 -19.01
C ASN A 14 -7.99 7.39 -19.79
N SER A 15 -8.70 8.16 -20.61
CA SER A 15 -9.83 7.65 -21.40
C SER A 15 -9.41 7.06 -22.75
N ARG A 16 -8.18 7.27 -23.21
CA ARG A 16 -7.63 6.92 -24.53
C ARG A 16 -8.47 7.41 -25.70
N SER A 17 -9.27 8.46 -25.47
CA SER A 17 -10.24 8.99 -26.44
C SER A 17 -10.57 10.45 -26.14
N ILE A 18 -10.39 11.32 -27.14
CA ILE A 18 -10.81 12.73 -27.06
C ILE A 18 -12.32 12.85 -26.82
N ARG A 19 -13.12 11.97 -27.44
CA ARG A 19 -14.57 11.99 -27.28
C ARG A 19 -14.98 11.63 -25.87
N ALA A 20 -14.46 10.54 -25.32
CA ALA A 20 -14.74 10.14 -23.95
C ALA A 20 -14.26 11.20 -22.94
N ALA A 21 -13.08 11.80 -23.16
CA ALA A 21 -12.58 12.90 -22.34
C ALA A 21 -13.51 14.13 -22.40
N SER A 22 -14.05 14.45 -23.59
CA SER A 22 -14.95 15.60 -23.77
C SER A 22 -16.28 15.42 -23.04
N GLU A 23 -16.82 14.21 -23.04
CA GLU A 23 -18.04 13.85 -22.29
C GLU A 23 -17.83 14.00 -20.79
N ARG A 24 -16.70 13.48 -20.23
CA ARG A 24 -16.37 13.57 -18.81
C ARG A 24 -16.06 14.98 -18.34
N LEU A 25 -15.42 15.78 -19.20
CA LEU A 25 -15.02 17.15 -18.89
C LEU A 25 -16.10 18.17 -19.19
N HIS A 26 -17.21 17.77 -19.84
CA HIS A 26 -18.30 18.62 -20.31
C HIS A 26 -17.81 19.76 -21.23
N VAL A 27 -16.93 19.44 -22.16
CA VAL A 27 -16.36 20.39 -23.15
C VAL A 27 -16.43 19.83 -24.57
N SER A 28 -16.26 20.66 -25.60
CA SER A 28 -16.24 20.16 -26.95
C SER A 28 -14.96 19.37 -27.28
N PRO A 29 -15.00 18.31 -28.11
CA PRO A 29 -13.80 17.60 -28.57
C PRO A 29 -12.78 18.51 -29.25
N SER A 30 -13.24 19.55 -29.98
CA SER A 30 -12.37 20.53 -30.62
C SER A 30 -11.61 21.41 -29.60
N ALA A 31 -12.18 21.69 -28.45
CA ALA A 31 -11.49 22.40 -27.37
C ALA A 31 -10.32 21.56 -26.80
N ILE A 32 -10.55 20.27 -26.56
CA ILE A 32 -9.51 19.36 -26.15
C ILE A 32 -8.39 19.25 -27.20
N SER A 33 -8.75 19.01 -28.46
CA SER A 33 -7.77 18.88 -29.54
C SER A 33 -6.88 20.11 -29.68
N ARG A 34 -7.46 21.32 -29.59
CA ARG A 34 -6.69 22.57 -29.62
C ARG A 34 -5.72 22.72 -28.48
N GLN A 35 -6.13 22.35 -27.25
CA GLN A 35 -5.27 22.46 -26.09
C GLN A 35 -4.14 21.42 -26.14
N ILE A 36 -4.41 20.20 -26.60
CA ILE A 36 -3.38 19.19 -26.84
C ILE A 36 -2.38 19.65 -27.87
N ALA A 37 -2.84 20.13 -29.02
CA ALA A 37 -1.95 20.66 -30.10
C ALA A 37 -1.09 21.86 -29.62
N LYS A 38 -1.66 22.73 -28.78
CA LYS A 38 -0.91 23.83 -28.15
C LYS A 38 0.17 23.31 -27.22
N LEU A 39 -0.15 22.27 -26.43
CA LEU A 39 0.78 21.66 -25.49
C LEU A 39 1.93 20.95 -26.23
N GLU A 40 1.63 20.21 -27.31
CA GLU A 40 2.65 19.58 -28.17
C GLU A 40 3.57 20.62 -28.83
N HIS A 41 3.00 21.74 -29.28
CA HIS A 41 3.78 22.86 -29.84
C HIS A 41 4.72 23.48 -28.77
N GLU A 42 4.22 23.74 -27.57
CA GLU A 42 5.03 24.30 -26.48
C GLU A 42 6.17 23.32 -26.04
N LEU A 43 5.88 22.01 -26.00
CA LEU A 43 6.84 20.99 -25.65
C LEU A 43 7.78 20.59 -26.80
N ARG A 44 7.49 21.00 -28.04
CA ARG A 44 8.16 20.58 -29.28
C ARG A 44 8.25 19.05 -29.41
N ALA A 45 7.22 18.35 -28.96
CA ALA A 45 7.14 16.91 -28.99
C ALA A 45 5.67 16.47 -29.10
N SER A 46 5.42 15.42 -29.86
CA SER A 46 4.12 14.75 -29.87
C SER A 46 3.97 13.97 -28.56
N ILE A 47 2.86 14.16 -27.86
CA ILE A 47 2.54 13.49 -26.59
C ILE A 47 1.52 12.37 -26.78
N PHE A 48 0.88 12.33 -27.96
CA PHE A 48 0.00 11.22 -28.36
C PHE A 48 0.36 10.69 -29.74
N ASP A 49 0.30 9.38 -29.88
CA ASP A 49 0.16 8.67 -31.14
C ASP A 49 -1.33 8.36 -31.40
N ARG A 50 -1.78 8.48 -32.64
CA ARG A 50 -3.14 8.12 -33.07
C ARG A 50 -3.06 6.82 -33.86
N ASP A 51 -3.69 5.78 -33.37
CA ASP A 51 -3.83 4.52 -34.09
C ASP A 51 -5.30 4.07 -34.17
N ALA A 52 -5.54 2.93 -34.77
CA ALA A 52 -6.87 2.34 -34.90
C ALA A 52 -7.54 2.00 -33.56
N GLN A 53 -6.77 1.95 -32.46
CA GLN A 53 -7.24 1.66 -31.11
C GLN A 53 -7.47 2.93 -30.27
N GLY A 54 -7.20 4.11 -30.82
CA GLY A 54 -7.44 5.40 -30.16
C GLY A 54 -6.19 6.25 -29.94
N MET A 55 -6.17 6.97 -28.82
CA MET A 55 -5.07 7.86 -28.42
C MET A 55 -4.13 7.12 -27.47
N ARG A 56 -2.88 6.89 -27.87
CA ARG A 56 -1.84 6.29 -27.04
C ARG A 56 -0.79 7.32 -26.68
N LEU A 57 -0.24 7.23 -25.48
CA LEU A 57 0.86 8.11 -25.09
C LEU A 57 2.15 7.71 -25.83
N THR A 58 2.89 8.71 -26.29
CA THR A 58 4.31 8.57 -26.66
C THR A 58 5.18 8.49 -25.40
N ALA A 59 6.47 8.20 -25.51
CA ALA A 59 7.41 8.28 -24.40
C ALA A 59 7.42 9.67 -23.73
N ALA A 60 7.29 10.76 -24.54
CA ALA A 60 7.15 12.12 -24.02
C ALA A 60 5.80 12.30 -23.28
N GLY A 61 4.72 11.71 -23.82
CA GLY A 61 3.41 11.70 -23.17
C GLY A 61 3.40 10.96 -21.84
N GLU A 62 4.04 9.78 -21.74
CA GLU A 62 4.17 9.02 -20.48
C GLU A 62 4.93 9.82 -19.41
N LEU A 63 6.04 10.43 -19.79
CA LEU A 63 6.80 11.31 -18.90
C LEU A 63 5.93 12.48 -18.42
N LEU A 64 5.22 13.14 -19.33
CA LEU A 64 4.34 14.26 -19.00
C LEU A 64 3.20 13.79 -18.07
N GLN A 65 2.56 12.64 -18.37
CA GLN A 65 1.43 12.11 -17.56
C GLN A 65 1.84 11.88 -16.12
N SER A 66 2.99 11.25 -15.87
CA SER A 66 3.49 11.00 -14.54
C SER A 66 3.68 12.29 -13.73
N ARG A 67 4.11 13.38 -14.38
CA ARG A 67 4.32 14.69 -13.72
C ARG A 67 3.01 15.45 -13.52
N VAL A 68 2.15 15.45 -14.53
CA VAL A 68 0.84 16.13 -14.49
C VAL A 68 -0.04 15.55 -13.40
N GLU A 69 -0.10 14.23 -13.27
CA GLU A 69 -0.85 13.58 -12.20
C GLU A 69 -0.35 14.01 -10.80
N GLY A 70 0.96 14.07 -10.60
CA GLY A 70 1.56 14.59 -9.38
C GLY A 70 1.16 16.03 -9.07
N MET A 71 1.22 16.91 -10.06
CA MET A 71 0.82 18.32 -9.95
C MET A 71 -0.67 18.49 -9.62
N MET A 72 -1.53 17.71 -10.28
CA MET A 72 -2.98 17.74 -10.03
C MET A 72 -3.32 17.30 -8.61
N ARG A 73 -2.67 16.23 -8.12
CA ARG A 73 -2.84 15.77 -6.73
C ARG A 73 -2.37 16.82 -5.72
N GLU A 74 -1.21 17.43 -5.94
CA GLU A 74 -0.67 18.46 -5.05
C GLU A 74 -1.59 19.69 -5.00
N PHE A 75 -2.16 20.08 -6.15
CA PHE A 75 -3.15 21.15 -6.20
C PHE A 75 -4.44 20.80 -5.47
N ALA A 76 -4.94 19.56 -5.62
CA ALA A 76 -6.11 19.08 -4.88
C ALA A 76 -5.86 19.09 -3.36
N ARG A 77 -4.66 18.68 -2.90
CA ARG A 77 -4.25 18.77 -1.50
C ARG A 77 -4.22 20.21 -1.01
N THR A 78 -3.62 21.11 -1.78
CA THR A 78 -3.58 22.55 -1.42
C THR A 78 -5.01 23.10 -1.23
N LYS A 79 -5.95 22.71 -2.09
CA LYS A 79 -7.37 23.07 -1.92
C LYS A 79 -7.95 22.49 -0.63
N SER A 80 -7.67 21.24 -0.31
CA SER A 80 -8.06 20.60 0.97
C SER A 80 -7.48 21.34 2.18
N HIS A 81 -6.20 21.73 2.11
CA HIS A 81 -5.57 22.51 3.19
C HIS A 81 -6.25 23.86 3.40
N ILE A 82 -6.54 24.57 2.30
CA ILE A 82 -7.26 25.85 2.38
C ILE A 82 -8.66 25.66 2.96
N ALA A 83 -9.38 24.62 2.54
CA ALA A 83 -10.69 24.27 3.08
C ALA A 83 -10.63 23.94 4.58
N ALA A 84 -9.59 23.21 5.02
CA ALA A 84 -9.36 22.90 6.44
C ALA A 84 -9.09 24.15 7.29
N LEU A 85 -8.40 25.15 6.75
CA LEU A 85 -8.19 26.44 7.41
C LEU A 85 -9.50 27.22 7.63
N GLN A 86 -10.51 26.94 6.83
CA GLN A 86 -11.86 27.52 6.92
C GLN A 86 -12.83 26.71 7.81
N ASN A 87 -12.33 25.80 8.66
CA ASN A 87 -13.11 24.82 9.45
C ASN A 87 -13.99 23.87 8.62
N LEU A 88 -13.71 23.72 7.34
CA LEU A 88 -14.35 22.72 6.51
C LEU A 88 -13.61 21.38 6.70
N GLN A 89 -14.11 20.55 7.60
CA GLN A 89 -13.59 19.21 7.93
C GLN A 89 -13.89 18.23 6.77
N ALA A 90 -13.40 18.55 5.59
CA ALA A 90 -13.58 17.75 4.37
C ALA A 90 -12.23 17.56 3.67
N GLY A 91 -12.09 16.49 2.93
CA GLY A 91 -10.88 16.18 2.16
C GLY A 91 -10.80 14.70 1.85
N THR A 92 -9.74 14.31 1.15
CA THR A 92 -9.45 12.91 0.85
C THR A 92 -8.09 12.57 1.44
N VAL A 93 -7.99 11.42 2.12
CA VAL A 93 -6.75 10.86 2.65
C VAL A 93 -6.42 9.58 1.87
N ASP A 94 -5.29 9.58 1.18
CA ASP A 94 -4.81 8.45 0.39
C ASP A 94 -3.79 7.64 1.20
N VAL A 95 -4.14 6.40 1.54
CA VAL A 95 -3.31 5.49 2.35
C VAL A 95 -2.96 4.24 1.55
N TYR A 96 -1.69 3.93 1.43
CA TYR A 96 -1.19 2.69 0.85
C TYR A 96 -0.56 1.84 1.95
N THR A 97 -0.89 0.56 2.00
CA THR A 97 -0.49 -0.27 3.14
C THR A 97 -0.53 -1.76 2.81
N PHE A 98 0.06 -2.57 3.66
CA PHE A 98 -0.05 -4.03 3.58
C PHE A 98 -1.40 -4.52 4.17
N GLN A 99 -1.89 -5.66 3.66
CA GLN A 99 -3.23 -6.18 4.00
C GLN A 99 -3.44 -6.37 5.50
N ALA A 100 -2.46 -6.91 6.23
CA ALA A 100 -2.60 -7.15 7.67
C ALA A 100 -2.78 -5.87 8.49
N ALA A 101 -2.25 -4.72 8.04
CA ALA A 101 -2.48 -3.44 8.71
C ALA A 101 -3.94 -2.99 8.59
N ILE A 102 -4.57 -3.25 7.42
CA ILE A 102 -5.98 -2.90 7.20
C ILE A 102 -6.85 -3.67 8.21
N GLU A 103 -6.63 -4.97 8.34
CA GLU A 103 -7.39 -5.84 9.23
C GLU A 103 -7.10 -5.56 10.71
N GLY A 104 -5.83 -5.37 11.07
CA GLY A 104 -5.37 -5.28 12.46
C GLY A 104 -5.67 -3.95 13.13
N PHE A 105 -5.29 -2.82 12.52
CA PHE A 105 -5.35 -1.53 13.21
C PHE A 105 -5.94 -0.36 12.40
N ILE A 106 -5.93 -0.40 11.06
CA ILE A 106 -6.56 0.67 10.27
C ILE A 106 -8.08 0.67 10.46
N THR A 107 -8.72 -0.50 10.40
CA THR A 107 -10.19 -0.61 10.50
C THR A 107 -10.74 0.00 11.79
N PRO A 108 -10.26 -0.33 13.01
CA PRO A 108 -10.76 0.31 14.23
C PRO A 108 -10.45 1.81 14.28
N VAL A 109 -9.25 2.23 13.87
CA VAL A 109 -8.88 3.65 13.85
C VAL A 109 -9.76 4.43 12.87
N LEU A 110 -10.04 3.89 11.69
CA LEU A 110 -10.90 4.52 10.69
C LEU A 110 -12.35 4.68 11.20
N SER A 111 -12.88 3.66 11.89
CA SER A 111 -14.21 3.72 12.49
C SER A 111 -14.33 4.85 13.50
N ASP A 112 -13.36 5.01 14.39
CA ASP A 112 -13.36 6.06 15.40
C ASP A 112 -13.09 7.44 14.80
N TYR A 113 -12.24 7.52 13.78
CA TYR A 113 -11.99 8.74 13.04
C TYR A 113 -13.26 9.26 12.33
N HIS A 114 -13.99 8.36 11.66
CA HIS A 114 -15.22 8.73 10.92
C HIS A 114 -16.31 9.32 11.83
N LYS A 115 -16.42 8.85 13.08
CA LYS A 115 -17.37 9.44 14.06
C LYS A 115 -17.07 10.91 14.34
N GLN A 116 -15.79 11.32 14.30
CA GLN A 116 -15.36 12.70 14.58
C GLN A 116 -15.32 13.56 13.30
N PHE A 117 -15.01 12.95 12.14
CA PHE A 117 -14.79 13.63 10.86
C PHE A 117 -15.56 12.94 9.73
N PRO A 118 -16.91 13.00 9.72
CA PRO A 118 -17.75 12.23 8.79
C PRO A 118 -17.63 12.65 7.32
N ASN A 119 -17.08 13.85 7.04
CA ASN A 119 -16.94 14.38 5.69
C ASN A 119 -15.56 14.13 5.06
N VAL A 120 -14.67 13.42 5.76
CA VAL A 120 -13.36 13.02 5.21
C VAL A 120 -13.50 11.71 4.46
N LEU A 121 -13.05 11.70 3.20
CA LEU A 121 -13.01 10.51 2.36
C LEU A 121 -11.65 9.80 2.52
N PHE A 122 -11.65 8.49 2.46
CA PHE A 122 -10.45 7.68 2.53
C PHE A 122 -10.34 6.77 1.31
N ASN A 123 -9.16 6.77 0.68
CA ASN A 123 -8.75 5.77 -0.28
C ASN A 123 -7.68 4.89 0.39
N ILE A 124 -8.05 3.68 0.79
CA ILE A 124 -7.13 2.74 1.46
C ILE A 124 -6.85 1.61 0.50
N ILE A 125 -5.59 1.51 0.06
CA ILE A 125 -5.15 0.57 -0.96
C ILE A 125 -4.19 -0.44 -0.35
N ALA A 126 -4.55 -1.72 -0.43
CA ALA A 126 -3.63 -2.80 -0.11
C ALA A 126 -2.58 -2.93 -1.22
N SER A 127 -1.32 -2.86 -0.87
CA SER A 127 -0.21 -2.84 -1.84
C SER A 127 1.07 -3.45 -1.27
N SER A 128 2.00 -3.75 -2.16
CA SER A 128 3.35 -4.16 -1.79
C SER A 128 4.18 -2.99 -1.25
N THR A 129 5.31 -3.30 -0.61
CA THR A 129 6.28 -2.30 -0.15
C THR A 129 6.72 -1.37 -1.28
N ASP A 130 7.08 -1.93 -2.44
CA ASP A 130 7.58 -1.16 -3.59
C ASP A 130 6.50 -0.25 -4.18
N GLU A 131 5.26 -0.73 -4.29
CA GLU A 131 4.13 0.07 -4.78
C GLU A 131 3.80 1.20 -3.81
N THR A 132 3.81 0.93 -2.49
CA THR A 132 3.61 1.96 -1.47
C THR A 132 4.67 3.05 -1.55
N ILE A 133 5.96 2.69 -1.64
CA ILE A 133 7.06 3.64 -1.76
C ILE A 133 6.95 4.46 -3.05
N LYS A 134 6.62 3.83 -4.18
CA LYS A 134 6.38 4.54 -5.45
C LYS A 134 5.18 5.49 -5.34
N ALA A 135 4.08 5.06 -4.72
CA ALA A 135 2.90 5.90 -4.52
C ALA A 135 3.21 7.15 -3.70
N LEU A 136 3.98 7.00 -2.61
CA LEU A 136 4.44 8.12 -1.79
C LEU A 136 5.36 9.06 -2.58
N ALA A 137 6.39 8.53 -3.25
CA ALA A 137 7.35 9.33 -4.01
C ALA A 137 6.67 10.15 -5.11
N ASN A 138 5.67 9.57 -5.79
CA ASN A 138 4.89 10.22 -6.84
C ASN A 138 3.73 11.07 -6.30
N GLY A 139 3.57 11.16 -4.98
CA GLY A 139 2.47 11.90 -4.37
C GLY A 139 1.08 11.31 -4.66
N VAL A 140 0.97 10.03 -4.96
CA VAL A 140 -0.31 9.30 -5.06
C VAL A 140 -0.86 9.02 -3.67
N ALA A 141 0.01 8.58 -2.75
CA ALA A 141 -0.32 8.39 -1.35
C ALA A 141 0.18 9.55 -0.48
N GLU A 142 -0.53 9.84 0.59
CA GLU A 142 -0.08 10.73 1.67
C GLU A 142 0.59 9.94 2.78
N ILE A 143 0.02 8.79 3.13
CA ILE A 143 0.49 7.90 4.19
C ILE A 143 0.79 6.53 3.58
N GLY A 144 1.95 6.01 3.89
CA GLY A 144 2.31 4.61 3.63
C GLY A 144 2.55 3.89 4.95
N LEU A 145 1.99 2.69 5.11
CA LEU A 145 2.38 1.80 6.20
C LEU A 145 3.11 0.62 5.58
N VAL A 146 4.33 0.40 5.99
CA VAL A 146 5.24 -0.54 5.33
C VAL A 146 5.99 -1.35 6.36
N LEU A 147 6.18 -2.63 6.06
CA LEU A 147 7.04 -3.52 6.84
C LEU A 147 8.47 -3.47 6.28
N ASN A 148 9.45 -3.20 7.16
CA ASN A 148 10.87 -3.12 6.81
C ASN A 148 11.14 -2.25 5.56
N PRO A 149 10.73 -0.95 5.57
CA PRO A 149 10.89 -0.09 4.40
C PRO A 149 12.35 0.05 4.00
N PRO A 150 12.67 0.01 2.70
CA PRO A 150 14.02 0.32 2.25
C PRO A 150 14.33 1.80 2.51
N VAL A 151 15.58 2.09 2.86
CA VAL A 151 16.05 3.47 3.00
C VAL A 151 15.98 4.17 1.63
N ARG A 152 15.29 5.30 1.57
CA ARG A 152 15.14 6.13 0.36
C ARG A 152 15.24 7.61 0.72
N ASP A 153 16.01 8.37 -0.03
CA ASP A 153 16.20 9.81 0.22
C ASP A 153 14.91 10.63 0.06
N THR A 154 13.93 10.10 -0.65
CA THR A 154 12.63 10.74 -0.92
C THR A 154 11.55 10.42 0.10
N ILE A 155 11.80 9.51 1.04
CA ILE A 155 10.82 9.01 2.00
C ILE A 155 11.35 9.21 3.43
N LEU A 156 10.49 9.72 4.29
CA LEU A 156 10.69 9.71 5.74
C LEU A 156 9.93 8.51 6.32
N SER A 157 10.65 7.65 7.03
CA SER A 157 10.09 6.47 7.70
C SER A 157 10.22 6.63 9.21
N THR A 158 9.12 6.43 9.91
CA THR A 158 9.05 6.45 11.38
C THR A 158 8.54 5.11 11.87
N GLU A 159 9.31 4.43 12.71
CA GLU A 159 8.89 3.17 13.34
C GLU A 159 7.68 3.42 14.24
N ILE A 160 6.61 2.63 14.07
CA ILE A 160 5.40 2.71 14.88
C ILE A 160 5.26 1.54 15.84
N PHE A 161 5.63 0.34 15.41
CA PHE A 161 5.77 -0.83 16.30
C PHE A 161 6.68 -1.90 15.68
N ARG A 162 7.05 -2.88 16.50
CA ARG A 162 7.79 -4.08 16.07
C ARG A 162 6.88 -5.29 16.18
N ASP A 163 6.95 -6.17 15.19
CA ASP A 163 6.18 -7.41 15.19
C ASP A 163 7.12 -8.61 15.01
N THR A 164 6.75 -9.73 15.59
CA THR A 164 7.52 -10.96 15.48
C THR A 164 6.86 -11.90 14.49
N ILE A 165 7.63 -12.53 13.62
CA ILE A 165 7.14 -13.60 12.75
C ILE A 165 6.95 -14.85 13.59
N VAL A 166 5.77 -15.44 13.51
CA VAL A 166 5.41 -16.70 14.15
C VAL A 166 5.02 -17.75 13.11
N ALA A 167 5.16 -19.02 13.48
CA ALA A 167 4.52 -20.08 12.73
C ALA A 167 3.04 -20.14 13.13
N ALA A 168 2.14 -20.09 12.17
CA ALA A 168 0.71 -20.27 12.37
C ALA A 168 0.27 -21.60 11.77
N VAL A 169 -0.44 -22.39 12.57
CA VAL A 169 -0.84 -23.77 12.27
C VAL A 169 -2.24 -24.04 12.80
N ALA A 170 -2.87 -25.12 12.35
CA ALA A 170 -4.11 -25.62 12.94
C ALA A 170 -3.91 -26.00 14.44
N PRO A 171 -4.93 -25.90 15.30
CA PRO A 171 -4.83 -26.30 16.71
C PRO A 171 -4.46 -27.76 16.94
N ASN A 172 -4.78 -28.65 15.99
CA ASN A 172 -4.45 -30.06 16.01
C ASN A 172 -3.13 -30.42 15.31
N HIS A 173 -2.37 -29.41 14.81
CA HIS A 173 -1.08 -29.62 14.16
C HIS A 173 -0.05 -30.21 15.11
N PRO A 174 0.85 -31.13 14.69
CA PRO A 174 1.87 -31.75 15.55
C PRO A 174 2.77 -30.76 16.31
N LEU A 175 2.96 -29.54 15.77
CA LEU A 175 3.75 -28.50 16.41
C LEU A 175 2.92 -27.58 17.32
N ALA A 176 1.59 -27.64 17.33
CA ALA A 176 0.72 -26.66 18.00
C ALA A 176 0.94 -26.57 19.53
N SER A 177 1.39 -27.66 20.16
CA SER A 177 1.68 -27.69 21.59
C SER A 177 3.07 -27.16 21.97
N ARG A 178 3.92 -26.86 20.98
CA ARG A 178 5.28 -26.34 21.20
C ARG A 178 5.23 -24.84 21.53
N LYS A 179 6.11 -24.42 22.42
CA LYS A 179 6.29 -22.98 22.74
C LYS A 179 7.12 -22.27 21.67
N ASP A 180 8.13 -22.97 21.18
CA ASP A 180 9.08 -22.50 20.16
C ASP A 180 9.47 -23.64 19.22
N VAL A 181 9.83 -23.26 18.01
CA VAL A 181 10.35 -24.16 16.97
C VAL A 181 11.43 -23.44 16.16
N SER A 182 12.27 -24.21 15.48
CA SER A 182 13.21 -23.70 14.50
C SER A 182 12.66 -23.79 13.07
N LEU A 183 13.23 -23.04 12.14
CA LEU A 183 12.90 -23.18 10.71
C LEU A 183 13.19 -24.58 10.18
N LYS A 184 14.19 -25.29 10.74
CA LYS A 184 14.51 -26.66 10.40
C LYS A 184 13.40 -27.64 10.77
N GLU A 185 12.70 -27.39 11.89
CA GLU A 185 11.57 -28.22 12.34
C GLU A 185 10.29 -27.92 11.53
N ILE A 186 10.16 -26.72 10.99
CA ILE A 186 9.03 -26.28 10.15
C ILE A 186 9.18 -26.77 8.70
N ALA A 187 10.40 -26.75 8.16
CA ALA A 187 10.69 -27.03 6.76
C ALA A 187 10.12 -28.33 6.15
N PRO A 188 9.97 -29.44 6.93
CA PRO A 188 9.37 -30.68 6.43
C PRO A 188 7.86 -30.58 6.15
N PHE A 189 7.16 -29.62 6.79
CA PHE A 189 5.72 -29.44 6.60
C PHE A 189 5.43 -28.66 5.32
N PRO A 190 4.27 -28.88 4.67
CA PRO A 190 3.87 -28.07 3.52
C PRO A 190 3.66 -26.60 3.92
N LEU A 191 4.50 -25.71 3.41
CA LEU A 191 4.43 -24.28 3.71
C LEU A 191 3.58 -23.52 2.71
N ILE A 192 2.77 -22.61 3.25
CA ILE A 192 2.10 -21.58 2.47
C ILE A 192 2.83 -20.27 2.75
N LEU A 193 3.30 -19.61 1.71
CA LEU A 193 4.09 -18.39 1.83
C LEU A 193 3.47 -17.26 1.02
N ALA A 194 3.72 -16.03 1.47
CA ALA A 194 3.38 -14.84 0.71
C ALA A 194 4.19 -14.75 -0.60
N VAL A 195 3.72 -13.97 -1.57
CA VAL A 195 4.46 -13.68 -2.81
C VAL A 195 5.78 -12.94 -2.52
N PRO A 196 6.83 -13.10 -3.35
CA PRO A 196 8.15 -12.50 -3.13
C PRO A 196 8.17 -10.96 -3.03
N ALA A 197 7.17 -10.28 -3.59
CA ALA A 197 7.04 -8.82 -3.53
C ALA A 197 6.71 -8.28 -2.11
N PHE A 198 6.32 -9.14 -1.17
CA PHE A 198 5.98 -8.73 0.19
C PHE A 198 7.21 -8.73 1.10
N GLY A 199 7.34 -7.68 1.93
CA GLY A 199 8.44 -7.56 2.90
C GLY A 199 8.51 -8.73 3.88
N LEU A 200 7.36 -9.28 4.29
CA LEU A 200 7.27 -10.52 5.08
C LEU A 200 8.02 -11.68 4.38
N ARG A 201 7.71 -11.92 3.11
CA ARG A 201 8.32 -13.01 2.36
C ARG A 201 9.84 -12.82 2.20
N GLN A 202 10.28 -11.61 1.95
CA GLN A 202 11.71 -11.31 1.82
C GLN A 202 12.48 -11.61 3.11
N GLN A 203 11.88 -11.32 4.28
CA GLN A 203 12.50 -11.65 5.56
C GLN A 203 12.50 -13.16 5.82
N VAL A 204 11.41 -13.86 5.51
CA VAL A 204 11.30 -15.32 5.61
C VAL A 204 12.33 -16.00 4.72
N ASP A 205 12.45 -15.60 3.45
CA ASP A 205 13.42 -16.18 2.52
C ASP A 205 14.86 -15.96 3.01
N LYS A 206 15.19 -14.73 3.46
CA LYS A 206 16.51 -14.45 4.05
C LYS A 206 16.84 -15.34 5.25
N ALA A 207 15.86 -15.66 6.08
CA ALA A 207 16.06 -16.53 7.24
C ALA A 207 16.31 -17.98 6.79
N PHE A 208 15.57 -18.51 5.83
CA PHE A 208 15.82 -19.83 5.26
C PHE A 208 17.18 -19.91 4.59
N ASP A 209 17.56 -18.93 3.78
CA ASP A 209 18.84 -18.85 3.08
C ASP A 209 20.02 -18.79 4.05
N ARG A 210 19.95 -17.96 5.10
CA ARG A 210 21.00 -17.85 6.14
C ARG A 210 21.30 -19.19 6.82
N HIS A 211 20.29 -20.03 6.97
CA HIS A 211 20.42 -21.33 7.64
C HIS A 211 20.60 -22.50 6.66
N GLY A 212 20.65 -22.22 5.35
CA GLY A 212 20.80 -23.26 4.32
C GLY A 212 19.63 -24.25 4.27
N ILE A 213 18.43 -23.81 4.63
CA ILE A 213 17.23 -24.64 4.70
C ILE A 213 16.40 -24.42 3.46
N ASN A 214 16.03 -25.52 2.78
CA ASN A 214 15.12 -25.48 1.64
C ASN A 214 13.71 -25.94 2.08
N PRO A 215 12.74 -25.00 2.24
CA PRO A 215 11.41 -25.34 2.73
C PRO A 215 10.57 -26.05 1.67
N LYS A 216 9.67 -26.93 2.11
CA LYS A 216 8.68 -27.57 1.23
C LYS A 216 7.52 -26.60 0.97
N VAL A 217 7.65 -25.72 -0.03
CA VAL A 217 6.60 -24.78 -0.40
C VAL A 217 5.48 -25.50 -1.13
N PHE A 218 4.26 -25.43 -0.59
CA PHE A 218 3.05 -26.01 -1.16
C PHE A 218 2.25 -24.98 -1.96
N CYS A 219 2.17 -23.74 -1.47
CA CYS A 219 1.38 -22.68 -2.07
C CYS A 219 2.07 -21.31 -1.91
N VAL A 220 1.92 -20.46 -2.92
CA VAL A 220 2.37 -19.05 -2.87
C VAL A 220 1.19 -18.18 -3.22
N THR A 221 0.87 -17.18 -2.38
CA THR A 221 -0.31 -16.32 -2.56
C THR A 221 -0.07 -14.90 -2.08
N ASN A 222 -0.81 -13.94 -2.62
CA ASN A 222 -0.90 -12.57 -2.11
C ASN A 222 -2.14 -12.36 -1.22
N SER A 223 -2.95 -13.40 -1.01
CA SER A 223 -4.15 -13.33 -0.18
C SER A 223 -3.85 -13.72 1.26
N MET A 224 -3.95 -12.76 2.18
CA MET A 224 -3.80 -13.01 3.62
C MET A 224 -4.86 -14.00 4.15
N SER A 225 -6.09 -13.90 3.66
CA SER A 225 -7.18 -14.80 4.03
C SER A 225 -6.87 -16.25 3.61
N LEU A 226 -6.24 -16.46 2.44
CA LEU A 226 -5.84 -17.78 1.99
C LEU A 226 -4.67 -18.33 2.83
N LEU A 227 -3.66 -17.48 3.15
CA LEU A 227 -2.55 -17.87 4.04
C LEU A 227 -3.09 -18.40 5.38
N LYS A 228 -3.99 -17.64 6.02
CA LYS A 228 -4.60 -18.01 7.30
C LYS A 228 -5.53 -19.21 7.19
N GLY A 229 -6.38 -19.24 6.15
CA GLY A 229 -7.37 -20.31 5.95
C GLY A 229 -6.74 -21.68 5.72
N ILE A 230 -5.70 -21.77 4.87
CA ILE A 230 -5.02 -23.05 4.63
C ILE A 230 -4.19 -23.47 5.84
N ALA A 231 -3.54 -22.54 6.56
CA ALA A 231 -2.79 -22.87 7.77
C ALA A 231 -3.68 -23.49 8.86
N GLY A 232 -4.99 -23.25 8.84
CA GLY A 232 -5.97 -23.88 9.69
C GLY A 232 -6.37 -25.31 9.29
N LEU A 233 -5.82 -25.83 8.19
CA LEU A 233 -6.10 -27.18 7.69
C LEU A 233 -4.94 -28.14 8.07
N ASP A 234 -5.25 -29.21 8.77
CA ASP A 234 -4.37 -30.35 9.11
C ASP A 234 -2.87 -30.04 9.36
N HIS A 235 -2.00 -30.36 8.39
CA HIS A 235 -0.55 -30.36 8.54
C HIS A 235 0.17 -29.21 7.82
N GLN A 236 -0.57 -28.18 7.41
CA GLN A 236 0.04 -27.02 6.76
C GLN A 236 0.53 -25.99 7.78
N CYS A 237 1.56 -25.25 7.39
CA CYS A 237 2.13 -24.20 8.22
C CYS A 237 2.32 -22.93 7.38
N THR A 238 2.15 -21.76 7.98
CA THR A 238 2.53 -20.49 7.39
C THR A 238 3.33 -19.66 8.38
N LEU A 239 4.11 -18.73 7.87
CA LEU A 239 4.91 -17.78 8.66
C LEU A 239 4.31 -16.39 8.49
N LEU A 240 3.78 -15.83 9.58
CA LEU A 240 3.03 -14.57 9.57
C LEU A 240 3.45 -13.66 10.73
N PRO A 241 3.28 -12.33 10.60
CA PRO A 241 3.37 -11.43 11.75
C PRO A 241 2.36 -11.84 12.83
N ARG A 242 2.76 -11.85 14.09
CA ARG A 242 1.89 -12.24 15.21
C ARG A 242 0.60 -11.42 15.24
N SER A 243 0.69 -10.10 15.03
CA SER A 243 -0.47 -9.21 15.04
C SER A 243 -1.51 -9.56 13.98
N SER A 244 -1.11 -10.20 12.87
CA SER A 244 -2.01 -10.52 11.76
C SER A 244 -2.91 -11.74 12.02
N VAL A 245 -2.64 -12.52 13.06
CA VAL A 245 -3.38 -13.76 13.38
C VAL A 245 -4.02 -13.74 14.79
N GLU A 246 -3.95 -12.60 15.49
CA GLU A 246 -4.50 -12.47 16.85
C GLU A 246 -5.98 -12.87 16.93
N LYS A 247 -6.77 -12.49 15.94
CA LYS A 247 -8.19 -12.80 15.87
C LYS A 247 -8.43 -14.30 15.72
N GLU A 248 -7.76 -14.94 14.75
CA GLU A 248 -7.89 -16.38 14.49
C GLU A 248 -7.42 -17.22 15.68
N VAL A 249 -6.42 -16.74 16.41
CA VAL A 249 -5.96 -17.38 17.66
C VAL A 249 -7.00 -17.22 18.79
N ALA A 250 -7.57 -16.02 18.94
CA ALA A 250 -8.62 -15.77 19.93
C ALA A 250 -9.89 -16.59 19.65
N ASP A 251 -10.21 -16.78 18.37
CA ASP A 251 -11.36 -17.58 17.92
C ASP A 251 -11.07 -19.11 17.95
N GLY A 252 -9.84 -19.53 18.32
CA GLY A 252 -9.42 -20.93 18.37
C GLY A 252 -9.25 -21.60 17.01
N LEU A 253 -9.15 -20.81 15.94
CA LEU A 253 -9.00 -21.31 14.56
C LEU A 253 -7.54 -21.60 14.21
N LEU A 254 -6.60 -20.91 14.84
CA LEU A 254 -5.16 -21.08 14.67
C LEU A 254 -4.44 -21.16 16.03
N SER A 255 -3.30 -21.83 16.02
CA SER A 255 -2.29 -21.78 17.07
C SER A 255 -1.04 -21.09 16.53
N THR A 256 -0.37 -20.31 17.37
CA THR A 256 0.90 -19.66 17.01
C THR A 256 2.05 -20.20 17.83
N ILE A 257 3.19 -20.37 17.18
CA ILE A 257 4.40 -20.90 17.77
C ILE A 257 5.53 -19.92 17.49
N ALA A 258 6.33 -19.57 18.51
CA ALA A 258 7.50 -18.72 18.29
C ALA A 258 8.52 -19.45 17.40
N VAL A 259 9.17 -18.69 16.52
CA VAL A 259 10.22 -19.22 15.66
C VAL A 259 11.54 -18.56 16.06
N GLY A 260 12.48 -19.38 16.53
CA GLY A 260 13.72 -18.91 17.15
C GLY A 260 14.52 -17.95 16.28
N GLU A 261 14.58 -18.20 14.97
CA GLU A 261 15.34 -17.40 14.02
C GLU A 261 14.79 -15.99 13.80
N PHE A 262 13.56 -15.70 14.24
CA PHE A 262 12.96 -14.36 14.17
C PHE A 262 12.92 -13.63 15.52
N ALA A 263 13.41 -14.25 16.59
CA ALA A 263 13.38 -13.64 17.93
C ALA A 263 14.17 -12.32 18.01
N ASP A 264 15.33 -12.27 17.36
CA ASP A 264 16.23 -11.12 17.33
C ASP A 264 16.12 -10.28 16.04
N ASP A 265 15.24 -10.66 15.12
CA ASP A 265 15.04 -9.96 13.82
C ASP A 265 13.54 -9.62 13.61
N PRO A 266 12.95 -8.75 14.47
CA PRO A 266 11.54 -8.41 14.37
C PRO A 266 11.26 -7.60 13.10
N MET A 267 10.04 -7.72 12.58
CA MET A 267 9.55 -6.86 11.50
C MET A 267 9.29 -5.45 12.02
N LEU A 268 9.86 -4.46 11.38
CA LEU A 268 9.61 -3.05 11.70
C LEU A 268 8.40 -2.56 10.92
N CYS A 269 7.30 -2.28 11.59
CA CYS A 269 6.20 -1.56 10.98
C CYS A 269 6.48 -0.05 11.05
N CYS A 270 6.53 0.58 9.90
CA CYS A 270 6.86 1.99 9.77
C CYS A 270 5.73 2.76 9.08
N ALA A 271 5.45 3.95 9.62
CA ALA A 271 4.73 4.98 8.91
C ALA A 271 5.70 5.74 8.00
N CYS A 272 5.36 5.79 6.73
CA CYS A 272 6.17 6.41 5.68
C CYS A 272 5.42 7.58 5.06
N VAL A 273 6.13 8.69 4.85
CA VAL A 273 5.61 9.89 4.18
C VAL A 273 6.65 10.43 3.21
N ARG A 274 6.24 11.18 2.20
CA ARG A 274 7.18 11.82 1.26
C ARG A 274 7.99 12.91 1.96
N LYS A 275 9.30 12.85 1.85
CA LYS A 275 10.20 13.89 2.36
C LYS A 275 9.95 15.22 1.63
N GLY A 276 9.76 16.29 2.39
CA GLY A 276 9.44 17.62 1.85
C GLY A 276 7.99 17.76 1.35
N GLY A 277 7.16 16.72 1.46
CA GLY A 277 5.72 16.80 1.26
C GLY A 277 5.01 17.29 2.52
N SER A 278 3.86 17.96 2.35
CA SER A 278 2.97 18.30 3.47
C SER A 278 1.81 17.31 3.52
N LEU A 279 1.55 16.74 4.69
CA LEU A 279 0.32 16.00 4.93
C LEU A 279 -0.86 16.98 5.01
N SER A 280 -2.01 16.58 4.49
CA SER A 280 -3.25 17.30 4.77
C SER A 280 -3.55 17.27 6.29
N PRO A 281 -4.27 18.25 6.83
CA PRO A 281 -4.68 18.22 8.24
C PRO A 281 -5.40 16.92 8.60
N ALA A 282 -6.27 16.43 7.73
CA ALA A 282 -6.97 15.15 7.89
C ALA A 282 -5.99 13.96 7.95
N ALA A 283 -5.02 13.90 7.01
CA ALA A 283 -4.01 12.84 7.00
C ALA A 283 -3.11 12.87 8.23
N LYS A 284 -2.74 14.06 8.72
CA LYS A 284 -1.93 14.21 9.93
C LYS A 284 -2.65 13.67 11.16
N VAL A 285 -3.90 14.07 11.37
CA VAL A 285 -4.73 13.59 12.51
C VAL A 285 -4.94 12.08 12.42
N PHE A 286 -5.17 11.54 11.20
CA PHE A 286 -5.33 10.11 11.00
C PHE A 286 -4.03 9.33 11.28
N LEU A 287 -2.90 9.84 10.82
CA LEU A 287 -1.59 9.23 11.11
C LEU A 287 -1.28 9.22 12.61
N ASP A 288 -1.56 10.32 13.31
CA ASP A 288 -1.38 10.41 14.76
C ASP A 288 -2.30 9.40 15.49
N ALA A 289 -3.54 9.21 15.02
CA ALA A 289 -4.46 8.22 15.55
C ALA A 289 -3.93 6.78 15.35
N ILE A 290 -3.37 6.45 14.17
CA ILE A 290 -2.72 5.16 13.90
C ILE A 290 -1.54 4.94 14.86
N ILE A 291 -0.63 5.92 14.97
CA ILE A 291 0.55 5.82 15.84
C ILE A 291 0.13 5.59 17.29
N ASN A 292 -0.88 6.32 17.77
CA ASN A 292 -1.39 6.17 19.14
C ASN A 292 -2.04 4.81 19.36
N HIS A 293 -2.81 4.30 18.40
CA HIS A 293 -3.41 2.98 18.47
C HIS A 293 -2.36 1.87 18.51
N CYS A 294 -1.31 1.99 17.71
CA CYS A 294 -0.23 1.00 17.62
C CYS A 294 0.70 0.97 18.85
N ARG A 295 0.63 1.97 19.75
CA ARG A 295 1.42 1.96 21.00
C ARG A 295 1.18 0.72 21.88
N ARG A 296 0.03 0.07 21.74
CA ARG A 296 -0.27 -1.20 22.45
C ARG A 296 0.56 -2.39 21.97
N TYR A 297 1.20 -2.28 20.81
CA TYR A 297 2.07 -3.32 20.24
C TYR A 297 3.57 -3.06 20.57
N ARG A 298 3.89 -2.00 21.30
CA ARG A 298 5.23 -1.71 21.82
C ARG A 298 5.39 -2.39 23.17
#